data_18215b927814171fa7c6dfa97eed65c1
#
_entry.id   18215b927814171fa7c6dfa97eed65c1
#
_cell.length_a   1.000
_cell.length_b   1.000
_cell.length_c   1.000
_cell.angle_alpha   90.00
_cell.angle_beta   90.00
_cell.angle_gamma   90.00
#
_symmetry.space_group_name_H-M   'P 1'
#
loop_
_entity.id
_entity.type
_entity.pdbx_description
1 polymer ?
#
loop_
_entity_poly.entity_id
_entity_poly.type
_entity_poly.pdbx_seq_one_letter_code
_entity_poly.pdbx_strand_id
1 'polypeptide(L)'
;MKTSPRHQCRASEPGTTRRTEDEVIVGVPTEIKTEEYRVAITPVGVRELTAHGHRVLIQTGAGAGSSIDDASFAAVGAEIVPGAGDVFAAADMVLKVKEPQPSEIAMLRPGQVLFTYLHLAAYPAEAQGLIDSGATAIAYETVELPSGALPLLAPMSEIAGRMAAQAGAHHLERPAGGRGLLIGGV
;
A
#
# COMPACT_ATOMS: atom_id res chain seq x y z
N MET A 1 26.18 -39.05 53.00
CA MET A 1 26.13 -38.96 51.56
C MET A 1 24.85 -38.21 51.16
N LYS A 2 24.96 -36.92 50.82
CA LYS A 2 23.83 -36.09 50.37
C LYS A 2 23.99 -35.88 48.86
N THR A 3 23.06 -36.40 48.07
CA THR A 3 22.96 -36.24 46.63
C THR A 3 22.32 -34.90 46.30
N SER A 4 23.06 -34.06 45.55
CA SER A 4 22.63 -32.78 45.06
C SER A 4 21.66 -32.96 43.86
N PRO A 5 20.57 -32.19 43.71
CA PRO A 5 19.70 -32.25 42.53
C PRO A 5 20.33 -31.50 41.36
N ARG A 6 20.35 -32.15 40.19
CA ARG A 6 20.76 -31.57 38.89
C ARG A 6 19.75 -30.50 38.45
N HIS A 7 20.23 -29.28 38.27
CA HIS A 7 19.49 -28.25 37.54
C HIS A 7 19.34 -28.68 36.08
N GLN A 8 18.10 -28.97 35.66
CA GLN A 8 17.73 -29.06 34.27
C GLN A 8 17.65 -27.64 33.70
N CYS A 9 18.52 -27.32 32.75
CA CYS A 9 18.36 -26.16 31.89
C CYS A 9 17.06 -26.34 31.08
N ARG A 10 16.03 -25.54 31.37
CA ARG A 10 14.91 -25.35 30.47
C ARG A 10 15.42 -24.56 29.27
N ALA A 11 15.33 -25.16 28.08
CA ALA A 11 15.49 -24.45 26.82
C ALA A 11 14.41 -23.36 26.76
N SER A 12 14.83 -22.11 26.59
CA SER A 12 13.94 -20.98 26.33
C SER A 12 13.31 -21.18 24.96
N GLU A 13 12.00 -21.31 24.93
CA GLU A 13 11.22 -21.23 23.69
C GLU A 13 11.47 -19.88 23.00
N PRO A 14 11.54 -19.82 21.64
CA PRO A 14 11.73 -18.56 20.93
C PRO A 14 10.55 -17.63 21.28
N GLY A 15 10.88 -16.47 21.88
CA GLY A 15 9.94 -15.54 22.43
C GLY A 15 8.97 -15.01 21.37
N THR A 16 7.69 -15.26 21.56
CA THR A 16 6.62 -14.46 20.99
C THR A 16 6.78 -13.05 21.55
N THR A 17 7.34 -12.14 20.79
CA THR A 17 7.45 -10.74 21.19
C THR A 17 6.01 -10.25 21.44
N ARG A 18 5.73 -9.89 22.69
CA ARG A 18 4.41 -9.35 23.05
C ARG A 18 4.22 -8.05 22.31
N ARG A 19 3.20 -7.97 21.45
CA ARG A 19 2.79 -6.77 20.75
C ARG A 19 2.48 -5.67 21.79
N THR A 20 2.98 -4.46 21.57
CA THR A 20 2.62 -3.29 22.39
C THR A 20 1.23 -2.81 21.99
N GLU A 21 0.50 -2.16 22.89
CA GLU A 21 -0.87 -1.68 22.61
C GLU A 21 -0.92 -0.66 21.45
N ASP A 22 0.17 0.05 21.21
CA ASP A 22 0.30 1.07 20.16
C ASP A 22 0.92 0.52 18.85
N GLU A 23 1.32 -0.76 18.80
CA GLU A 23 1.93 -1.35 17.61
C GLU A 23 0.86 -1.66 16.56
N VAL A 24 1.04 -1.10 15.34
CA VAL A 24 0.22 -1.37 14.16
C VAL A 24 1.04 -2.18 13.15
N ILE A 25 0.46 -3.23 12.59
CA ILE A 25 1.02 -3.96 11.47
C ILE A 25 0.49 -3.34 10.17
N VAL A 26 1.37 -2.68 9.43
CA VAL A 26 1.06 -2.07 8.14
C VAL A 26 1.44 -3.04 7.04
N GLY A 27 0.50 -3.42 6.19
CA GLY A 27 0.71 -4.35 5.10
C GLY A 27 0.64 -3.66 3.74
N VAL A 28 1.56 -3.99 2.84
CA VAL A 28 1.65 -3.42 1.49
C VAL A 28 1.68 -4.56 0.49
N PRO A 29 0.56 -4.88 -0.15
CA PRO A 29 0.51 -5.87 -1.22
C PRO A 29 1.05 -5.28 -2.54
N THR A 30 1.36 -6.16 -3.48
CA THR A 30 1.59 -5.78 -4.88
C THR A 30 0.28 -5.29 -5.49
N GLU A 31 0.32 -4.20 -6.25
CA GLU A 31 -0.83 -3.73 -7.02
C GLU A 31 -1.17 -4.73 -8.13
N ILE A 32 -2.44 -5.08 -8.25
CA ILE A 32 -2.92 -6.03 -9.25
C ILE A 32 -3.84 -5.39 -10.30
N LYS A 33 -4.13 -4.10 -10.17
CA LYS A 33 -4.88 -3.36 -11.18
C LYS A 33 -4.02 -3.21 -12.44
N THR A 34 -4.63 -3.42 -13.60
CA THR A 34 -3.97 -3.28 -14.90
C THR A 34 -3.27 -1.92 -15.03
N GLU A 35 -2.02 -1.92 -15.50
CA GLU A 35 -1.16 -0.73 -15.69
C GLU A 35 -0.86 0.06 -14.40
N GLU A 36 -1.00 -0.56 -13.20
CA GLU A 36 -0.52 0.05 -11.97
C GLU A 36 0.82 -0.56 -11.56
N TYR A 37 1.88 0.25 -11.64
CA TYR A 37 3.27 -0.14 -11.37
C TYR A 37 3.83 0.48 -10.09
N ARG A 38 3.05 1.32 -9.42
CA ARG A 38 3.49 1.99 -8.18
C ARG A 38 3.35 1.05 -6.98
N VAL A 39 4.07 1.38 -5.93
CA VAL A 39 3.94 0.78 -4.60
C VAL A 39 3.49 1.84 -3.60
N ALA A 40 2.67 1.45 -2.63
CA ALA A 40 2.03 2.41 -1.72
C ALA A 40 2.98 3.07 -0.70
N ILE A 41 4.18 2.53 -0.53
CA ILE A 41 5.18 3.06 0.41
C ILE A 41 6.57 3.00 -0.20
N THR A 42 7.44 3.90 0.24
CA THR A 42 8.87 3.88 -0.11
C THR A 42 9.70 3.41 1.08
N PRO A 43 10.99 3.02 0.90
CA PRO A 43 11.87 2.69 2.02
C PRO A 43 11.97 3.78 3.08
N VAL A 44 11.83 5.06 2.69
CA VAL A 44 11.78 6.17 3.65
C VAL A 44 10.55 6.08 4.54
N GLY A 45 9.38 5.80 3.97
CA GLY A 45 8.14 5.61 4.74
C GLY A 45 8.21 4.39 5.65
N VAL A 46 8.79 3.28 5.19
CA VAL A 46 9.01 2.09 6.03
C VAL A 46 9.86 2.44 7.24
N ARG A 47 11.00 3.12 7.03
CA ARG A 47 11.89 3.53 8.13
C ARG A 47 11.17 4.41 9.15
N GLU A 48 10.29 5.31 8.68
CA GLU A 48 9.53 6.19 9.55
C GLU A 48 8.54 5.41 10.42
N LEU A 49 7.80 4.47 9.82
CA LEU A 49 6.87 3.62 10.56
C LEU A 49 7.59 2.73 11.57
N THR A 50 8.70 2.09 11.17
CA THR A 50 9.47 1.21 12.07
C THR A 50 10.14 2.00 13.20
N ALA A 51 10.60 3.23 12.96
CA ALA A 51 11.13 4.11 13.99
C ALA A 51 10.07 4.50 15.05
N HIS A 52 8.79 4.50 14.68
CA HIS A 52 7.67 4.72 15.59
C HIS A 52 7.11 3.43 16.20
N GLY A 53 7.79 2.31 16.05
CA GLY A 53 7.43 1.04 16.69
C GLY A 53 6.37 0.23 15.95
N HIS A 54 6.05 0.56 14.70
CA HIS A 54 5.14 -0.21 13.87
C HIS A 54 5.90 -1.27 13.06
N ARG A 55 5.21 -2.36 12.71
CA ARG A 55 5.73 -3.36 11.78
C ARG A 55 5.23 -3.10 10.38
N VAL A 56 6.08 -3.34 9.39
CA VAL A 56 5.72 -3.17 7.98
C VAL A 56 5.95 -4.49 7.23
N LEU A 57 4.89 -5.03 6.66
CA LEU A 57 4.91 -6.23 5.83
C LEU A 57 4.82 -5.79 4.36
N ILE A 58 5.77 -6.22 3.55
CA ILE A 58 5.79 -5.94 2.11
C ILE A 58 5.67 -7.27 1.36
N GLN A 59 4.71 -7.38 0.47
CA GLN A 59 4.67 -8.53 -0.44
C GLN A 59 5.91 -8.53 -1.34
N THR A 60 6.53 -9.71 -1.51
CA THR A 60 7.68 -9.85 -2.40
C THR A 60 7.39 -9.29 -3.78
N GLY A 61 8.31 -8.48 -4.31
CA GLY A 61 8.18 -7.84 -5.61
C GLY A 61 7.24 -6.64 -5.68
N ALA A 62 6.61 -6.22 -4.57
CA ALA A 62 5.64 -5.10 -4.57
C ALA A 62 6.23 -3.78 -5.10
N GLY A 63 7.53 -3.54 -4.89
CA GLY A 63 8.21 -2.34 -5.36
C GLY A 63 8.84 -2.45 -6.77
N ALA A 64 8.81 -3.63 -7.40
CA ALA A 64 9.54 -3.87 -8.66
C ALA A 64 9.15 -2.90 -9.78
N GLY A 65 7.86 -2.61 -9.92
CA GLY A 65 7.36 -1.65 -10.91
C GLY A 65 7.80 -0.21 -10.68
N SER A 66 8.22 0.12 -9.46
CA SER A 66 8.78 1.43 -9.07
C SER A 66 10.31 1.40 -8.93
N SER A 67 10.98 0.36 -9.43
CA SER A 67 12.44 0.16 -9.34
C SER A 67 12.96 0.10 -7.89
N ILE A 68 12.14 -0.42 -6.96
CA ILE A 68 12.49 -0.65 -5.57
C ILE A 68 12.46 -2.15 -5.33
N ASP A 69 13.59 -2.73 -4.98
CA ASP A 69 13.71 -4.17 -4.70
C ASP A 69 13.36 -4.49 -3.23
N ASP A 70 13.11 -5.78 -2.97
CA ASP A 70 12.78 -6.29 -1.63
C ASP A 70 13.92 -6.01 -0.63
N ALA A 71 15.18 -6.07 -1.09
CA ALA A 71 16.35 -5.81 -0.25
C ALA A 71 16.37 -4.36 0.28
N SER A 72 15.95 -3.40 -0.54
CA SER A 72 15.82 -1.99 -0.15
C SER A 72 14.79 -1.78 0.96
N PHE A 73 13.69 -2.51 0.93
CA PHE A 73 12.69 -2.49 2.01
C PHE A 73 13.17 -3.20 3.27
N ALA A 74 13.77 -4.39 3.13
CA ALA A 74 14.30 -5.15 4.25
C ALA A 74 15.42 -4.40 4.99
N ALA A 75 16.28 -3.67 4.28
CA ALA A 75 17.36 -2.88 4.85
C ALA A 75 16.90 -1.77 5.81
N VAL A 76 15.63 -1.36 5.73
CA VAL A 76 15.02 -0.33 6.59
C VAL A 76 13.98 -0.90 7.57
N GLY A 77 13.95 -2.23 7.71
CA GLY A 77 13.17 -2.92 8.75
C GLY A 77 11.81 -3.47 8.29
N ALA A 78 11.52 -3.51 6.98
CA ALA A 78 10.34 -4.24 6.50
C ALA A 78 10.55 -5.76 6.57
N GLU A 79 9.47 -6.48 6.82
CA GLU A 79 9.39 -7.92 6.66
C GLU A 79 8.85 -8.24 5.26
N ILE A 80 9.57 -9.04 4.48
CA ILE A 80 9.13 -9.45 3.16
C ILE A 80 8.33 -10.75 3.29
N VAL A 81 7.09 -10.73 2.78
CA VAL A 81 6.17 -11.88 2.83
C VAL A 81 5.83 -12.38 1.43
N PRO A 82 5.55 -13.71 1.26
CA PRO A 82 5.44 -14.30 -0.08
C PRO A 82 4.26 -13.82 -0.91
N GLY A 83 3.11 -13.56 -0.29
CA GLY A 83 1.89 -13.31 -1.04
C GLY A 83 0.95 -12.28 -0.43
N ALA A 84 -0.01 -11.82 -1.24
CA ALA A 84 -1.05 -10.89 -0.78
C ALA A 84 -1.86 -11.47 0.39
N GLY A 85 -2.18 -12.78 0.35
CA GLY A 85 -2.90 -13.45 1.43
C GLY A 85 -2.20 -13.30 2.80
N ASP A 86 -0.86 -13.38 2.84
CA ASP A 86 -0.08 -13.20 4.06
C ASP A 86 -0.16 -11.75 4.56
N VAL A 87 -0.11 -10.79 3.63
CA VAL A 87 -0.27 -9.36 3.94
C VAL A 87 -1.64 -9.10 4.55
N PHE A 88 -2.73 -9.48 3.85
CA PHE A 88 -4.10 -9.20 4.30
C PHE A 88 -4.45 -9.93 5.60
N ALA A 89 -3.96 -11.15 5.80
CA ALA A 89 -4.22 -11.92 7.03
C ALA A 89 -3.58 -11.29 8.26
N ALA A 90 -2.35 -10.74 8.13
CA ALA A 90 -1.57 -10.26 9.26
C ALA A 90 -1.73 -8.76 9.54
N ALA A 91 -1.99 -7.94 8.52
CA ALA A 91 -2.02 -6.49 8.65
C ALA A 91 -3.24 -5.98 9.44
N ASP A 92 -3.05 -4.97 10.26
CA ASP A 92 -4.12 -4.16 10.85
C ASP A 92 -4.56 -3.07 9.89
N MET A 93 -3.60 -2.52 9.14
CA MET A 93 -3.81 -1.53 8.10
C MET A 93 -3.18 -2.01 6.79
N VAL A 94 -3.95 -2.05 5.72
CA VAL A 94 -3.47 -2.33 4.37
C VAL A 94 -3.31 -1.00 3.63
N LEU A 95 -2.11 -0.74 3.14
CA LEU A 95 -1.80 0.40 2.27
C LEU A 95 -1.77 -0.06 0.81
N LYS A 96 -2.52 0.63 -0.04
CA LYS A 96 -2.52 0.42 -1.49
C LYS A 96 -2.42 1.74 -2.24
N VAL A 97 -2.17 1.68 -3.52
CA VAL A 97 -2.25 2.84 -4.42
C VAL A 97 -3.65 2.95 -5.00
N LYS A 98 -4.17 1.85 -5.57
CA LYS A 98 -5.48 1.82 -6.25
C LYS A 98 -6.55 1.11 -5.42
N GLU A 99 -7.80 1.35 -5.83
CA GLU A 99 -8.95 0.66 -5.27
C GLU A 99 -8.73 -0.86 -5.27
N PRO A 100 -9.16 -1.55 -4.20
CA PRO A 100 -8.98 -2.99 -4.10
C PRO A 100 -9.83 -3.68 -5.16
N GLN A 101 -9.24 -4.68 -5.80
CA GLN A 101 -9.93 -5.50 -6.77
C GLN A 101 -10.80 -6.57 -6.05
N PRO A 102 -11.80 -7.19 -6.70
CA PRO A 102 -12.70 -8.15 -6.04
C PRO A 102 -12.00 -9.25 -5.25
N SER A 103 -10.86 -9.76 -5.74
CA SER A 103 -10.07 -10.77 -5.04
C SER A 103 -9.42 -10.24 -3.76
N GLU A 104 -9.10 -8.95 -3.69
CA GLU A 104 -8.53 -8.30 -2.52
C GLU A 104 -9.61 -7.94 -1.50
N ILE A 105 -10.79 -7.50 -1.98
CA ILE A 105 -11.96 -7.23 -1.12
C ILE A 105 -12.35 -8.51 -0.35
N ALA A 106 -12.28 -9.67 -1.00
CA ALA A 106 -12.57 -10.96 -0.39
C ALA A 106 -11.60 -11.34 0.75
N MET A 107 -10.43 -10.71 0.82
CA MET A 107 -9.43 -10.93 1.87
C MET A 107 -9.54 -9.92 3.03
N LEU A 108 -10.34 -8.86 2.86
CA LEU A 108 -10.58 -7.88 3.92
C LEU A 108 -11.40 -8.49 5.06
N ARG A 109 -11.20 -7.97 6.27
CA ARG A 109 -11.88 -8.48 7.46
C ARG A 109 -12.39 -7.33 8.35
N PRO A 110 -13.42 -7.58 9.16
CA PRO A 110 -13.90 -6.60 10.14
C PRO A 110 -12.78 -6.09 11.04
N GLY A 111 -12.76 -4.77 11.28
CA GLY A 111 -11.76 -4.11 12.12
C GLY A 111 -10.42 -3.82 11.43
N GLN A 112 -10.21 -4.28 10.21
CA GLN A 112 -9.05 -3.95 9.40
C GLN A 112 -9.23 -2.55 8.77
N VAL A 113 -8.15 -1.79 8.66
CA VAL A 113 -8.15 -0.50 7.95
C VAL A 113 -7.59 -0.71 6.54
N LEU A 114 -8.29 -0.19 5.54
CA LEU A 114 -7.78 -0.06 4.17
C LEU A 114 -7.55 1.41 3.86
N PHE A 115 -6.34 1.79 3.46
CA PHE A 115 -5.98 3.16 3.15
C PHE A 115 -5.40 3.23 1.72
N THR A 116 -6.15 3.83 0.80
CA THR A 116 -5.86 3.81 -0.64
C THR A 116 -6.68 4.87 -1.39
N TYR A 117 -6.45 5.09 -2.70
CA TYR A 117 -7.43 5.74 -3.56
C TYR A 117 -8.60 4.78 -3.81
N LEU A 118 -9.83 5.21 -3.56
CA LEU A 118 -11.02 4.35 -3.65
C LEU A 118 -11.89 4.60 -4.87
N HIS A 119 -12.03 5.86 -5.31
CA HIS A 119 -12.85 6.24 -6.47
C HIS A 119 -14.29 5.67 -6.43
N LEU A 120 -14.91 5.56 -5.25
CA LEU A 120 -16.16 4.81 -5.03
C LEU A 120 -17.33 5.23 -5.91
N ALA A 121 -17.37 6.50 -6.33
CA ALA A 121 -18.41 6.99 -7.23
C ALA A 121 -18.38 6.29 -8.60
N ALA A 122 -17.22 5.81 -9.04
CA ALA A 122 -17.03 5.10 -10.31
C ALA A 122 -17.24 3.58 -10.18
N TYR A 123 -17.19 3.03 -8.97
CA TYR A 123 -17.16 1.58 -8.70
C TYR A 123 -18.18 1.18 -7.61
N PRO A 124 -19.49 1.21 -7.89
CA PRO A 124 -20.51 0.88 -6.87
C PRO A 124 -20.43 -0.55 -6.33
N ALA A 125 -19.98 -1.51 -7.14
CA ALA A 125 -19.83 -2.90 -6.71
C ALA A 125 -18.69 -3.05 -5.68
N GLU A 126 -17.58 -2.36 -5.87
CA GLU A 126 -16.47 -2.30 -4.93
C GLU A 126 -16.89 -1.60 -3.64
N ALA A 127 -17.69 -0.52 -3.75
CA ALA A 127 -18.23 0.16 -2.57
C ALA A 127 -19.11 -0.79 -1.74
N GLN A 128 -19.98 -1.58 -2.37
CA GLN A 128 -20.77 -2.58 -1.67
C GLN A 128 -19.91 -3.67 -1.05
N GLY A 129 -18.92 -4.18 -1.77
CA GLY A 129 -17.98 -5.18 -1.25
C GLY A 129 -17.20 -4.69 -0.02
N LEU A 130 -16.78 -3.42 0.00
CA LEU A 130 -16.15 -2.81 1.16
C LEU A 130 -17.09 -2.73 2.37
N ILE A 131 -18.35 -2.35 2.15
CA ILE A 131 -19.38 -2.33 3.21
C ILE A 131 -19.56 -3.74 3.76
N ASP A 132 -19.70 -4.74 2.91
CA ASP A 132 -19.94 -6.12 3.28
C ASP A 132 -18.74 -6.75 4.02
N SER A 133 -17.52 -6.31 3.74
CA SER A 133 -16.30 -6.76 4.41
C SER A 133 -16.22 -6.36 5.89
N GLY A 134 -16.91 -5.29 6.29
CA GLY A 134 -16.80 -4.71 7.63
C GLY A 134 -15.45 -4.04 7.94
N ALA A 135 -14.60 -3.84 6.94
CA ALA A 135 -13.35 -3.09 7.07
C ALA A 135 -13.63 -1.59 7.12
N THR A 136 -12.69 -0.83 7.70
CA THR A 136 -12.72 0.64 7.66
C THR A 136 -11.91 1.11 6.47
N ALA A 137 -12.58 1.59 5.43
CA ALA A 137 -11.92 2.12 4.23
C ALA A 137 -11.76 3.64 4.32
N ILE A 138 -10.52 4.11 4.15
CA ILE A 138 -10.16 5.53 4.15
C ILE A 138 -9.60 5.87 2.77
N ALA A 139 -10.21 6.85 2.10
CA ALA A 139 -9.79 7.27 0.78
C ALA A 139 -8.72 8.36 0.86
N TYR A 140 -7.60 8.21 0.14
CA TYR A 140 -6.60 9.27 0.03
C TYR A 140 -7.18 10.58 -0.50
N GLU A 141 -8.08 10.49 -1.49
CA GLU A 141 -8.70 11.64 -2.14
C GLU A 141 -9.65 12.45 -1.25
N THR A 142 -10.03 11.90 -0.10
CA THR A 142 -10.92 12.58 0.86
C THR A 142 -10.24 13.05 2.14
N VAL A 143 -8.93 12.81 2.27
CA VAL A 143 -8.15 13.35 3.40
C VAL A 143 -8.01 14.86 3.21
N GLU A 144 -8.65 15.62 4.09
CA GLU A 144 -8.76 17.07 4.00
C GLU A 144 -8.14 17.74 5.24
N LEU A 145 -7.36 18.78 5.01
CA LEU A 145 -6.85 19.65 6.07
C LEU A 145 -7.92 20.69 6.49
N PRO A 146 -7.79 21.30 7.67
CA PRO A 146 -8.70 22.36 8.09
C PRO A 146 -8.80 23.57 7.12
N SER A 147 -7.82 23.72 6.24
CA SER A 147 -7.80 24.72 5.17
C SER A 147 -8.63 24.35 3.93
N GLY A 148 -9.20 23.14 3.87
CA GLY A 148 -9.85 22.62 2.67
C GLY A 148 -8.88 21.99 1.65
N ALA A 149 -7.58 21.96 1.94
CA ALA A 149 -6.60 21.35 1.05
C ALA A 149 -6.63 19.83 1.14
N LEU A 150 -6.47 19.16 -0.01
CA LEU A 150 -6.43 17.70 -0.15
C LEU A 150 -4.98 17.25 -0.39
N PRO A 151 -4.15 17.09 0.67
CA PRO A 151 -2.70 16.93 0.54
C PRO A 151 -2.29 15.64 -0.15
N LEU A 152 -3.12 14.59 -0.10
CA LEU A 152 -2.82 13.31 -0.74
C LEU A 152 -3.33 13.25 -2.19
N LEU A 153 -4.30 14.08 -2.58
CA LEU A 153 -4.80 14.19 -3.95
C LEU A 153 -3.99 15.19 -4.79
N ALA A 154 -3.61 16.31 -4.22
CA ALA A 154 -2.95 17.42 -4.94
C ALA A 154 -1.72 17.00 -5.74
N PRO A 155 -0.77 16.18 -5.23
CA PRO A 155 0.40 15.75 -5.99
C PRO A 155 0.03 14.96 -7.26
N MET A 156 -0.99 14.10 -7.19
CA MET A 156 -1.44 13.32 -8.35
C MET A 156 -2.13 14.20 -9.39
N SER A 157 -2.91 15.17 -8.96
CA SER A 157 -3.55 16.16 -9.84
C SER A 157 -2.50 17.03 -10.56
N GLU A 158 -1.43 17.41 -9.86
CA GLU A 158 -0.33 18.17 -10.46
C GLU A 158 0.41 17.36 -11.53
N ILE A 159 0.73 16.09 -11.25
CA ILE A 159 1.35 15.19 -12.22
C ILE A 159 0.45 15.01 -13.44
N ALA A 160 -0.85 14.74 -13.22
CA ALA A 160 -1.82 14.59 -14.30
C ALA A 160 -1.92 15.85 -15.19
N GLY A 161 -1.92 17.04 -14.57
CA GLY A 161 -1.90 18.30 -15.28
C GLY A 161 -0.66 18.48 -16.16
N ARG A 162 0.51 18.12 -15.68
CA ARG A 162 1.77 18.14 -16.45
C ARG A 162 1.74 17.13 -17.60
N MET A 163 1.24 15.92 -17.34
CA MET A 163 1.12 14.87 -18.36
C MET A 163 0.08 15.20 -19.44
N ALA A 164 -0.94 15.98 -19.14
CA ALA A 164 -1.99 16.35 -20.09
C ALA A 164 -1.43 17.05 -21.34
N ALA A 165 -0.45 17.94 -21.19
CA ALA A 165 0.21 18.59 -22.31
C ALA A 165 0.99 17.61 -23.19
N GLN A 166 1.71 16.67 -22.56
CA GLN A 166 2.48 15.65 -23.28
C GLN A 166 1.55 14.65 -23.98
N ALA A 167 0.50 14.17 -23.31
CA ALA A 167 -0.49 13.29 -23.90
C ALA A 167 -1.23 13.97 -25.06
N GLY A 168 -1.61 15.24 -24.90
CA GLY A 168 -2.24 16.03 -25.95
C GLY A 168 -1.34 16.17 -27.18
N ALA A 169 -0.05 16.45 -26.99
CA ALA A 169 0.92 16.50 -28.08
C ALA A 169 0.99 15.18 -28.85
N HIS A 170 1.14 14.07 -28.13
CA HIS A 170 1.23 12.73 -28.71
C HIS A 170 -0.04 12.39 -29.53
N HIS A 171 -1.22 12.61 -28.96
CA HIS A 171 -2.49 12.31 -29.65
C HIS A 171 -2.81 13.26 -30.83
N LEU A 172 -2.09 14.37 -31.01
CA LEU A 172 -2.19 15.21 -32.21
C LEU A 172 -1.37 14.68 -33.36
N GLU A 173 -0.41 13.80 -33.13
CA GLU A 173 0.44 13.21 -34.15
C GLU A 173 -0.32 12.27 -35.09
N ARG A 174 0.02 12.29 -36.40
CA ARG A 174 -0.58 11.40 -37.41
C ARG A 174 -0.43 9.91 -37.06
N PRO A 175 0.75 9.40 -36.65
CA PRO A 175 0.93 8.00 -36.29
C PRO A 175 0.08 7.56 -35.11
N ALA A 176 -0.26 8.49 -34.21
CA ALA A 176 -1.15 8.25 -33.08
C ALA A 176 -2.65 8.43 -33.41
N GLY A 177 -3.01 8.57 -34.70
CA GLY A 177 -4.39 8.77 -35.15
C GLY A 177 -4.86 10.23 -35.08
N GLY A 178 -3.97 11.16 -34.76
CA GLY A 178 -4.26 12.57 -34.65
C GLY A 178 -4.32 13.30 -36.00
N ARG A 179 -4.68 14.58 -35.95
CA ARG A 179 -4.82 15.43 -37.14
C ARG A 179 -3.52 15.89 -37.74
N GLY A 180 -2.37 15.66 -37.14
CA GLY A 180 -1.06 16.11 -37.55
C GLY A 180 -0.83 17.60 -37.27
N LEU A 181 -1.30 18.08 -36.13
CA LEU A 181 -1.16 19.48 -35.71
C LEU A 181 -0.21 19.59 -34.51
N LEU A 182 0.47 20.71 -34.40
CA LEU A 182 1.22 21.06 -33.21
C LEU A 182 0.31 21.69 -32.13
N ILE A 183 0.64 21.49 -30.85
CA ILE A 183 -0.07 22.19 -29.76
C ILE A 183 0.00 23.69 -29.89
N GLY A 184 1.14 24.21 -30.40
CA GLY A 184 1.35 25.65 -30.63
C GLY A 184 0.57 26.24 -31.81
N GLY A 185 -0.12 25.42 -32.55
CA GLY A 185 -0.77 25.81 -33.80
C GLY A 185 0.20 25.81 -34.98
N VAL A 186 -0.18 25.22 -36.07
CA VAL A 186 0.09 25.48 -37.50
C VAL A 186 -0.82 24.58 -38.28
#